data_44e570585a34c47dc7bdf80f64e9613c
#
_entry.id   44e570585a34c47dc7bdf80f64e9613c
#
_cell.length_a   1.000
_cell.length_b   1.000
_cell.length_c   1.000
_cell.angle_alpha   90.00
_cell.angle_beta   90.00
_cell.angle_gamma   90.00
#
_symmetry.space_group_name_H-M   'P 1'
#
loop_
_entity.id
_entity.type
_entity.pdbx_description
1 polymer ?
#
loop_
_entity_poly.entity_id
_entity_poly.type
_entity_poly.pdbx_seq_one_letter_code
_entity_poly.pdbx_strand_id
1 'polypeptide(L)'
;IELAEREVQCGESMVDAKLAPEVADIATFWNSSMDSACAGSMGLNLIDSYPAGNGLVISEEAVEGCTPYAKVPLAADAAVFSFFFSDIYELNLSPDVIAGIFSGEISNWSDPSIQELNPGAPTPDMPINLITEAPQGAISAMEVWLSSSLGEEVKLSQLVPSERPEVDALYELVDGDLKLTSFAALQLAGMSYANMVLDPADPATSTVLPDIRTIQTAIGQTVAAGEAPFLTFT
;
A
#
# COMPACT_ATOMS: atom_id res chain seq x y z
N ILE A 1 -8.94 -25.19 -15.02
CA ILE A 1 -7.78 -25.65 -14.25
C ILE A 1 -8.35 -26.61 -13.20
N GLU A 2 -8.15 -27.88 -13.39
CA GLU A 2 -8.53 -28.89 -12.43
C GLU A 2 -7.49 -28.81 -11.30
N LEU A 3 -7.89 -28.27 -10.15
CA LEU A 3 -7.07 -28.29 -8.95
C LEU A 3 -6.99 -29.75 -8.49
N ALA A 4 -5.82 -30.37 -8.66
CA ALA A 4 -5.58 -31.68 -8.10
C ALA A 4 -5.80 -31.58 -6.57
N GLU A 5 -6.71 -32.39 -6.04
CA GLU A 5 -6.85 -32.59 -4.60
C GLU A 5 -5.51 -33.05 -4.06
N ARG A 6 -4.76 -32.16 -3.42
CA ARG A 6 -3.54 -32.55 -2.70
C ARG A 6 -3.95 -32.95 -1.29
N GLU A 7 -3.61 -34.16 -0.94
CA GLU A 7 -3.72 -34.62 0.42
C GLU A 7 -2.85 -33.76 1.33
N VAL A 8 -3.44 -33.17 2.37
CA VAL A 8 -2.71 -32.33 3.33
C VAL A 8 -1.77 -33.22 4.13
N GLN A 9 -0.47 -32.99 4.00
CA GLN A 9 0.54 -33.68 4.80
C GLN A 9 0.87 -32.81 6.02
N CYS A 10 0.47 -33.25 7.19
CA CYS A 10 0.73 -32.54 8.43
C CYS A 10 2.14 -32.80 8.93
N GLY A 11 2.84 -31.75 9.33
CA GLY A 11 4.10 -31.83 10.07
C GLY A 11 3.87 -32.05 11.57
N GLU A 12 4.96 -32.22 12.31
CA GLU A 12 4.95 -32.39 13.78
C GLU A 12 5.68 -31.26 14.49
N SER A 13 5.60 -30.01 13.96
CA SER A 13 6.34 -28.88 14.55
C SER A 13 5.59 -27.58 14.43
N MET A 14 5.73 -26.75 15.46
CA MET A 14 5.40 -25.33 15.42
C MET A 14 6.57 -24.56 14.82
N VAL A 15 6.29 -23.57 13.98
CA VAL A 15 7.29 -22.71 13.35
C VAL A 15 7.19 -21.32 13.97
N ASP A 16 8.29 -20.82 14.52
CA ASP A 16 8.34 -19.45 14.99
C ASP A 16 8.15 -18.48 13.81
N ALA A 17 7.20 -17.57 13.94
CA ALA A 17 6.84 -16.64 12.89
C ALA A 17 6.76 -15.22 13.41
N LYS A 18 7.49 -14.29 12.77
CA LYS A 18 7.30 -12.85 12.91
C LYS A 18 6.56 -12.34 11.71
N LEU A 19 5.49 -11.61 11.94
CA LEU A 19 4.61 -11.08 10.91
C LEU A 19 4.59 -9.57 10.94
N ALA A 20 4.51 -8.97 9.77
CA ALA A 20 4.14 -7.57 9.64
C ALA A 20 2.68 -7.38 10.15
N PRO A 21 2.37 -6.25 10.81
CA PRO A 21 1.04 -6.00 11.37
C PRO A 21 -0.10 -6.19 10.37
N GLU A 22 0.13 -5.82 9.11
CA GLU A 22 -0.84 -5.84 8.01
C GLU A 22 -1.30 -7.26 7.65
N VAL A 23 -0.52 -8.28 8.00
CA VAL A 23 -0.82 -9.69 7.73
C VAL A 23 -1.14 -10.51 8.98
N ALA A 24 -1.25 -9.88 10.15
CA ALA A 24 -1.49 -10.57 11.42
C ALA A 24 -2.81 -11.35 11.41
N ASP A 25 -3.86 -10.80 10.83
CA ASP A 25 -5.18 -11.46 10.72
C ASP A 25 -5.13 -12.70 9.83
N ILE A 26 -4.34 -12.64 8.75
CA ILE A 26 -4.12 -13.78 7.84
C ILE A 26 -3.46 -14.93 8.59
N ALA A 27 -2.51 -14.65 9.47
CA ALA A 27 -1.84 -15.67 10.25
C ALA A 27 -2.77 -16.34 11.27
N THR A 28 -3.68 -15.59 11.86
CA THR A 28 -4.71 -16.16 12.73
C THR A 28 -5.62 -17.12 11.97
N PHE A 29 -6.02 -16.75 10.76
CA PHE A 29 -6.78 -17.63 9.87
C PHE A 29 -6.00 -18.87 9.48
N TRP A 30 -4.71 -18.76 9.14
CA TRP A 30 -3.87 -19.91 8.81
C TRP A 30 -3.69 -20.85 9.99
N ASN A 31 -3.42 -20.33 11.18
CA ASN A 31 -3.30 -21.15 12.39
C ASN A 31 -4.59 -21.93 12.64
N SER A 32 -5.74 -21.29 12.53
CA SER A 32 -7.03 -21.99 12.69
C SER A 32 -7.25 -23.05 11.62
N SER A 33 -6.84 -22.78 10.38
CA SER A 33 -6.95 -23.74 9.28
C SER A 33 -5.99 -24.94 9.46
N MET A 34 -4.76 -24.67 9.87
CA MET A 34 -3.76 -25.73 10.16
C MET A 34 -4.18 -26.58 11.35
N ASP A 35 -4.68 -25.95 12.42
CA ASP A 35 -5.20 -26.67 13.59
C ASP A 35 -6.34 -27.60 13.22
N SER A 36 -7.30 -27.11 12.42
CA SER A 36 -8.42 -27.91 11.93
C SER A 36 -7.99 -29.07 11.03
N ALA A 37 -7.00 -28.85 10.16
CA ALA A 37 -6.53 -29.87 9.21
C ALA A 37 -5.59 -30.88 9.85
N CYS A 38 -4.79 -30.48 10.84
CA CYS A 38 -3.67 -31.24 11.40
C CYS A 38 -3.79 -31.51 12.90
N ALA A 39 -4.96 -31.30 13.50
CA ALA A 39 -5.25 -31.57 14.91
C ALA A 39 -4.19 -31.00 15.88
N GLY A 40 -3.70 -29.77 15.59
CA GLY A 40 -2.73 -29.07 16.41
C GLY A 40 -1.28 -29.59 16.33
N SER A 41 -0.98 -30.52 15.42
CA SER A 41 0.38 -31.05 15.28
C SER A 41 1.35 -30.09 14.59
N MET A 42 0.83 -29.09 13.85
CA MET A 42 1.62 -28.05 13.21
C MET A 42 0.92 -26.69 13.26
N GLY A 43 1.68 -25.62 13.24
CA GLY A 43 1.16 -24.26 13.25
C GLY A 43 2.27 -23.22 13.31
N LEU A 44 1.87 -21.96 13.43
CA LEU A 44 2.77 -20.83 13.64
C LEU A 44 2.76 -20.42 15.11
N ASN A 45 3.94 -20.32 15.71
CA ASN A 45 4.14 -19.67 16.98
C ASN A 45 4.50 -18.21 16.72
N LEU A 46 3.53 -17.29 16.92
CA LEU A 46 3.71 -15.87 16.65
C LEU A 46 4.60 -15.24 17.70
N ILE A 47 5.67 -14.59 17.25
CA ILE A 47 6.68 -13.95 18.12
C ILE A 47 6.94 -12.53 17.65
N ASP A 48 7.21 -11.62 18.59
CA ASP A 48 7.49 -10.22 18.29
C ASP A 48 8.93 -9.95 17.80
N SER A 49 9.85 -10.88 18.10
CA SER A 49 11.24 -10.80 17.67
C SER A 49 11.51 -11.68 16.45
N TYR A 50 12.63 -11.42 15.76
CA TYR A 50 13.04 -12.33 14.68
C TYR A 50 13.41 -13.72 15.24
N PRO A 51 13.02 -14.81 14.52
CA PRO A 51 13.39 -16.15 14.93
C PRO A 51 14.90 -16.30 15.06
N ALA A 52 15.35 -16.91 16.17
CA ALA A 52 16.78 -17.14 16.41
C ALA A 52 17.40 -18.27 15.55
N GLY A 53 16.58 -18.97 14.78
CA GLY A 53 16.97 -20.09 13.92
C GLY A 53 16.06 -20.19 12.70
N ASN A 54 15.64 -21.40 12.38
CA ASN A 54 14.68 -21.60 11.29
C ASN A 54 13.32 -21.07 11.69
N GLY A 55 12.79 -20.15 10.92
CA GLY A 55 11.50 -19.54 11.16
C GLY A 55 10.93 -18.89 9.91
N LEU A 56 9.72 -18.38 10.03
CA LEU A 56 9.03 -17.62 9.01
C LEU A 56 9.08 -16.14 9.37
N VAL A 57 9.45 -15.31 8.41
CA VAL A 57 9.29 -13.85 8.52
C VAL A 57 8.43 -13.39 7.35
N ILE A 58 7.35 -12.70 7.67
CA ILE A 58 6.52 -12.00 6.68
C ILE A 58 6.72 -10.51 6.93
N SER A 59 7.33 -9.85 5.97
CA SER A 59 7.67 -8.43 6.04
C SER A 59 7.52 -7.79 4.66
N GLU A 60 7.27 -6.51 4.64
CA GLU A 60 7.27 -5.70 3.41
C GLU A 60 8.69 -5.48 2.89
N GLU A 61 9.69 -5.51 3.77
CA GLU A 61 11.09 -5.24 3.45
C GLU A 61 11.99 -6.44 3.71
N ALA A 62 13.17 -6.40 3.10
CA ALA A 62 14.21 -7.37 3.36
C ALA A 62 14.71 -7.21 4.81
N VAL A 63 14.82 -8.32 5.53
CA VAL A 63 15.32 -8.34 6.90
C VAL A 63 16.84 -8.31 6.90
N GLU A 64 17.43 -7.26 7.45
CA GLU A 64 18.89 -7.13 7.58
C GLU A 64 19.49 -8.27 8.44
N GLY A 65 20.64 -8.76 8.01
CA GLY A 65 21.36 -9.83 8.74
C GLY A 65 20.74 -11.22 8.63
N CYS A 66 19.67 -11.38 7.84
CA CYS A 66 19.02 -12.66 7.59
C CYS A 66 19.35 -13.18 6.18
N THR A 67 19.76 -14.43 6.07
CA THR A 67 19.91 -15.11 4.78
C THR A 67 18.75 -16.06 4.59
N PRO A 68 17.71 -15.71 3.84
CA PRO A 68 16.54 -16.55 3.68
C PRO A 68 16.88 -17.79 2.83
N TYR A 69 16.40 -18.95 3.25
CA TYR A 69 16.47 -20.17 2.46
C TYR A 69 15.60 -20.08 1.19
N ALA A 70 14.45 -19.46 1.32
CA ALA A 70 13.55 -19.17 0.22
C ALA A 70 12.80 -17.87 0.50
N LYS A 71 12.52 -17.09 -0.57
CA LYS A 71 11.62 -15.95 -0.54
C LYS A 71 10.40 -16.30 -1.39
N VAL A 72 9.23 -16.16 -0.81
CA VAL A 72 7.97 -16.47 -1.49
C VAL A 72 7.05 -15.26 -1.33
N PRO A 73 6.54 -14.73 -2.45
CA PRO A 73 5.52 -13.69 -2.38
C PRO A 73 4.22 -14.27 -1.81
N LEU A 74 3.65 -13.54 -0.88
CA LEU A 74 2.50 -14.00 -0.14
C LEU A 74 1.24 -13.21 -0.48
N ALA A 75 1.37 -11.90 -0.53
CA ALA A 75 0.32 -10.96 -0.81
C ALA A 75 0.89 -9.77 -1.57
N ALA A 76 0.04 -8.99 -2.20
CA ALA A 76 0.38 -7.70 -2.77
C ALA A 76 -0.69 -6.70 -2.34
N ASP A 77 -0.26 -5.49 -2.05
CA ASP A 77 -1.11 -4.36 -1.76
C ASP A 77 -0.71 -3.18 -2.66
N ALA A 78 -1.50 -2.14 -2.69
CA ALA A 78 -1.21 -0.94 -3.46
C ALA A 78 -1.06 0.27 -2.54
N ALA A 79 -0.08 1.13 -2.86
CA ALA A 79 0.03 2.45 -2.27
C ALA A 79 -1.06 3.36 -2.86
N VAL A 80 -1.83 3.99 -2.00
CA VAL A 80 -2.94 4.87 -2.39
C VAL A 80 -2.96 6.12 -1.53
N PHE A 81 -3.52 7.21 -2.06
CA PHE A 81 -3.81 8.40 -1.26
C PHE A 81 -5.25 8.36 -0.77
N SER A 82 -5.43 8.34 0.55
CA SER A 82 -6.69 8.65 1.20
C SER A 82 -6.82 10.15 1.38
N PHE A 83 -8.00 10.68 1.16
CA PHE A 83 -8.33 12.08 1.39
C PHE A 83 -9.69 12.22 2.06
N PHE A 84 -9.93 13.38 2.65
CA PHE A 84 -11.24 13.67 3.19
C PHE A 84 -11.70 15.09 2.83
N PHE A 85 -12.91 15.16 2.32
CA PHE A 85 -13.73 16.35 2.18
C PHE A 85 -15.18 16.00 2.44
N SER A 86 -15.92 16.90 3.05
CA SER A 86 -17.34 16.69 3.34
C SER A 86 -18.19 16.55 2.07
N ASP A 87 -17.80 17.23 0.98
CA ASP A 87 -18.60 17.39 -0.23
C ASP A 87 -17.91 16.83 -1.51
N ILE A 88 -16.67 16.33 -1.41
CA ILE A 88 -15.91 15.81 -2.55
C ILE A 88 -15.62 14.34 -2.32
N TYR A 89 -16.08 13.49 -3.23
CA TYR A 89 -15.94 12.03 -3.15
C TYR A 89 -15.03 11.46 -4.22
N GLU A 90 -14.67 12.26 -5.22
CA GLU A 90 -13.74 11.90 -6.29
C GLU A 90 -12.65 12.96 -6.38
N LEU A 91 -11.41 12.54 -6.36
CA LEU A 91 -10.23 13.39 -6.48
C LEU A 91 -9.26 12.72 -7.45
N ASN A 92 -8.78 13.51 -8.40
CA ASN A 92 -7.76 13.10 -9.36
C ASN A 92 -6.45 13.81 -9.04
N LEU A 93 -5.36 13.06 -8.96
CA LEU A 93 -4.01 13.57 -8.78
C LEU A 93 -3.09 13.02 -9.86
N SER A 94 -2.13 13.81 -10.31
CA SER A 94 -1.08 13.39 -11.25
C SER A 94 0.27 13.25 -10.52
N PRO A 95 1.27 12.57 -11.13
CA PRO A 95 2.62 12.50 -10.56
C PRO A 95 3.22 13.86 -10.23
N ASP A 96 3.07 14.85 -11.13
CA ASP A 96 3.58 16.22 -10.93
C ASP A 96 2.90 16.91 -9.75
N VAL A 97 1.58 16.78 -9.64
CA VAL A 97 0.80 17.36 -8.52
C VAL A 97 1.22 16.72 -7.21
N ILE A 98 1.36 15.40 -7.16
CA ILE A 98 1.81 14.69 -5.96
C ILE A 98 3.21 15.17 -5.57
N ALA A 99 4.16 15.20 -6.51
CA ALA A 99 5.51 15.69 -6.23
C ALA A 99 5.51 17.13 -5.73
N GLY A 100 4.69 18.01 -6.33
CA GLY A 100 4.52 19.39 -5.89
C GLY A 100 3.94 19.51 -4.49
N ILE A 101 2.98 18.67 -4.11
CA ILE A 101 2.43 18.62 -2.74
C ILE A 101 3.52 18.20 -1.76
N PHE A 102 4.26 17.15 -2.09
CA PHE A 102 5.30 16.64 -1.21
C PHE A 102 6.51 17.56 -1.10
N SER A 103 6.86 18.32 -2.11
CA SER A 103 7.91 19.35 -2.06
C SER A 103 7.46 20.63 -1.35
N GLY A 104 6.15 20.81 -1.15
CA GLY A 104 5.56 22.03 -0.60
C GLY A 104 5.37 23.15 -1.62
N GLU A 105 5.63 22.91 -2.92
CA GLU A 105 5.34 23.85 -3.99
C GLU A 105 3.82 24.05 -4.16
N ILE A 106 3.07 22.95 -4.00
CA ILE A 106 1.61 22.95 -3.99
C ILE A 106 1.16 22.74 -2.54
N SER A 107 0.64 23.80 -1.92
CA SER A 107 0.25 23.81 -0.50
C SER A 107 -1.24 24.09 -0.27
N ASN A 108 -2.00 24.33 -1.34
CA ASN A 108 -3.40 24.67 -1.26
C ASN A 108 -4.22 23.84 -2.26
N TRP A 109 -5.38 23.38 -1.84
CA TRP A 109 -6.26 22.58 -2.68
C TRP A 109 -6.84 23.35 -3.87
N SER A 110 -6.89 24.70 -3.82
CA SER A 110 -7.31 25.53 -4.93
C SER A 110 -6.23 25.76 -6.00
N ASP A 111 -5.06 25.09 -5.89
CA ASP A 111 -4.00 25.22 -6.88
C ASP A 111 -4.52 24.90 -8.29
N PRO A 112 -4.17 25.71 -9.30
CA PRO A 112 -4.66 25.53 -10.68
C PRO A 112 -4.37 24.12 -11.23
N SER A 113 -3.24 23.52 -10.91
CA SER A 113 -2.88 22.17 -11.38
C SER A 113 -3.81 21.08 -10.82
N ILE A 114 -4.29 21.25 -9.58
CA ILE A 114 -5.30 20.37 -8.99
C ILE A 114 -6.67 20.61 -9.63
N GLN A 115 -7.04 21.89 -9.81
CA GLN A 115 -8.32 22.27 -10.41
C GLN A 115 -8.48 21.75 -11.85
N GLU A 116 -7.41 21.78 -12.64
CA GLU A 116 -7.40 21.28 -14.02
C GLU A 116 -7.67 19.77 -14.09
N LEU A 117 -7.23 19.01 -13.11
CA LEU A 117 -7.50 17.56 -13.01
C LEU A 117 -8.91 17.24 -12.49
N ASN A 118 -9.57 18.22 -11.84
CA ASN A 118 -10.86 18.05 -11.17
C ASN A 118 -11.93 19.03 -11.64
N PRO A 119 -12.18 19.17 -12.95
CA PRO A 119 -13.09 20.22 -13.47
C PRO A 119 -14.55 20.02 -13.04
N GLY A 120 -14.93 18.81 -12.68
CA GLY A 120 -16.29 18.47 -12.23
C GLY A 120 -16.53 18.64 -10.72
N ALA A 121 -15.47 18.74 -9.94
CA ALA A 121 -15.51 18.86 -8.48
C ALA A 121 -14.37 19.78 -8.01
N PRO A 122 -14.52 21.11 -8.18
CA PRO A 122 -13.46 22.03 -7.81
C PRO A 122 -13.16 21.94 -6.31
N THR A 123 -11.90 21.74 -5.99
CA THR A 123 -11.42 21.67 -4.62
C THR A 123 -11.44 23.05 -3.96
N PRO A 124 -11.71 23.14 -2.64
CA PRO A 124 -11.88 24.39 -1.93
C PRO A 124 -10.55 25.15 -1.75
N ASP A 125 -10.65 26.47 -1.53
CA ASP A 125 -9.50 27.30 -1.15
C ASP A 125 -9.17 27.04 0.34
N MET A 126 -8.34 26.03 0.57
CA MET A 126 -7.85 25.66 1.90
C MET A 126 -6.49 24.96 1.83
N PRO A 127 -5.70 25.01 2.91
CA PRO A 127 -4.41 24.34 2.95
C PRO A 127 -4.53 22.83 2.75
N ILE A 128 -3.52 22.22 2.11
CA ILE A 128 -3.35 20.77 2.06
C ILE A 128 -2.69 20.33 3.36
N ASN A 129 -3.39 19.52 4.15
CA ASN A 129 -2.83 18.91 5.34
C ASN A 129 -2.24 17.54 4.97
N LEU A 130 -0.97 17.52 4.59
CA LEU A 130 -0.29 16.29 4.26
C LEU A 130 0.08 15.53 5.54
N ILE A 131 -0.53 14.37 5.76
CA ILE A 131 -0.20 13.45 6.85
C ILE A 131 0.99 12.61 6.40
N THR A 132 2.13 12.84 7.03
CA THR A 132 3.42 12.27 6.60
C THR A 132 3.68 10.84 7.09
N GLU A 133 2.93 10.39 8.10
CA GLU A 133 3.01 9.02 8.56
C GLU A 133 2.33 8.08 7.58
N ALA A 134 3.10 7.16 7.04
CA ALA A 134 2.61 6.16 6.09
C ALA A 134 3.35 4.83 6.27
N PRO A 135 2.75 3.69 5.89
CA PRO A 135 3.45 2.41 5.85
C PRO A 135 4.70 2.49 4.97
N GLN A 136 5.81 1.92 5.43
CA GLN A 136 7.09 2.01 4.70
C GLN A 136 6.99 1.42 3.29
N GLY A 137 6.25 0.32 3.12
CA GLY A 137 6.00 -0.28 1.80
C GLY A 137 5.25 0.66 0.86
N ALA A 138 4.27 1.42 1.37
CA ALA A 138 3.56 2.43 0.58
C ALA A 138 4.47 3.60 0.17
N ILE A 139 5.34 4.05 1.07
CA ILE A 139 6.34 5.09 0.76
C ILE A 139 7.27 4.60 -0.35
N SER A 140 7.88 3.42 -0.18
CA SER A 140 8.81 2.85 -1.16
C SER A 140 8.16 2.64 -2.54
N ALA A 141 6.95 2.11 -2.58
CA ALA A 141 6.21 1.92 -3.82
C ALA A 141 5.89 3.25 -4.52
N MET A 142 5.49 4.26 -3.76
CA MET A 142 5.18 5.59 -4.29
C MET A 142 6.44 6.30 -4.81
N GLU A 143 7.56 6.22 -4.10
CA GLU A 143 8.85 6.77 -4.56
C GLU A 143 9.30 6.15 -5.90
N VAL A 144 9.20 4.83 -6.02
CA VAL A 144 9.54 4.12 -7.28
C VAL A 144 8.63 4.57 -8.41
N TRP A 145 7.32 4.63 -8.16
CA TRP A 145 6.35 5.04 -9.17
C TRP A 145 6.54 6.49 -9.61
N LEU A 146 6.67 7.43 -8.68
CA LEU A 146 6.91 8.84 -8.98
C LEU A 146 8.21 9.04 -9.73
N SER A 147 9.30 8.40 -9.29
CA SER A 147 10.60 8.49 -9.96
C SER A 147 10.54 7.98 -11.39
N SER A 148 9.81 6.88 -11.62
CA SER A 148 9.61 6.34 -12.98
C SER A 148 8.75 7.26 -13.85
N SER A 149 7.70 7.86 -13.28
CA SER A 149 6.76 8.71 -14.01
C SER A 149 7.37 10.07 -14.38
N LEU A 150 8.18 10.64 -13.49
CA LEU A 150 8.78 11.97 -13.67
C LEU A 150 10.17 11.89 -14.33
N GLY A 151 10.80 10.71 -14.41
CA GLY A 151 12.12 10.53 -14.96
C GLY A 151 13.26 11.08 -14.10
N GLU A 152 13.00 11.33 -12.83
CA GLU A 152 13.97 11.82 -11.84
C GLU A 152 13.76 11.13 -10.49
N GLU A 153 14.78 11.14 -9.64
CA GLU A 153 14.69 10.51 -8.31
C GLU A 153 13.79 11.34 -7.39
N VAL A 154 12.70 10.74 -6.90
CA VAL A 154 11.79 11.33 -5.93
C VAL A 154 11.96 10.63 -4.58
N LYS A 155 12.13 11.41 -3.52
CA LYS A 155 12.22 10.94 -2.14
C LYS A 155 11.13 11.57 -1.28
N LEU A 156 10.20 10.76 -0.85
CA LEU A 156 9.10 11.21 0.02
C LEU A 156 9.54 11.43 1.47
N SER A 157 10.67 10.87 1.88
CA SER A 157 11.26 11.07 3.21
C SER A 157 11.75 12.50 3.49
N GLN A 158 11.80 13.37 2.47
CA GLN A 158 12.16 14.78 2.58
C GLN A 158 10.93 15.69 2.72
N LEU A 159 9.82 15.14 3.17
CA LEU A 159 8.50 15.77 3.19
C LEU A 159 8.46 17.02 4.05
N VAL A 160 7.68 17.99 3.60
CA VAL A 160 7.28 19.13 4.44
C VAL A 160 6.40 18.59 5.57
N PRO A 161 6.78 18.75 6.84
CA PRO A 161 5.97 18.28 7.95
C PRO A 161 4.57 18.91 7.91
N SER A 162 3.54 18.11 8.05
CA SER A 162 2.20 18.61 8.30
C SER A 162 2.17 19.41 9.60
N GLU A 163 1.38 20.47 9.65
CA GLU A 163 1.09 21.17 10.91
C GLU A 163 0.16 20.33 11.83
N ARG A 164 -0.49 19.31 11.27
CA ARG A 164 -1.29 18.37 12.04
C ARG A 164 -0.44 17.23 12.59
N PRO A 165 -0.71 16.86 13.86
CA PRO A 165 -0.09 15.67 14.44
C PRO A 165 -0.54 14.40 13.70
N GLU A 166 0.15 13.31 13.98
CA GLU A 166 -0.18 11.96 13.52
C GLU A 166 -1.68 11.66 13.63
N VAL A 167 -2.20 10.99 12.61
CA VAL A 167 -3.58 10.51 12.59
C VAL A 167 -3.50 8.99 12.69
N ASP A 168 -3.87 8.46 13.84
CA ASP A 168 -3.76 7.03 14.14
C ASP A 168 -4.67 6.18 13.26
N ALA A 169 -5.82 6.72 12.86
CA ALA A 169 -6.78 5.98 12.07
C ALA A 169 -7.32 6.81 10.90
N LEU A 170 -7.54 6.17 9.75
CA LEU A 170 -8.03 6.85 8.53
C LEU A 170 -9.39 7.54 8.72
N TYR A 171 -10.25 7.03 9.60
CA TYR A 171 -11.55 7.65 9.89
C TYR A 171 -11.45 8.96 10.70
N GLU A 172 -10.27 9.34 11.17
CA GLU A 172 -9.99 10.60 11.86
C GLU A 172 -9.58 11.73 10.90
N LEU A 173 -9.46 11.44 9.59
CA LEU A 173 -9.20 12.46 8.59
C LEU A 173 -10.31 13.50 8.58
N VAL A 174 -9.93 14.77 8.44
CA VAL A 174 -10.84 15.92 8.35
C VAL A 174 -10.65 16.64 7.01
N ASP A 175 -11.53 17.62 6.72
CA ASP A 175 -11.49 18.38 5.48
C ASP A 175 -10.08 18.94 5.20
N GLY A 176 -9.59 18.63 4.01
CA GLY A 176 -8.27 19.04 3.53
C GLY A 176 -7.12 18.11 3.83
N ASP A 177 -7.36 17.01 4.53
CA ASP A 177 -6.33 16.00 4.80
C ASP A 177 -6.04 15.13 3.58
N LEU A 178 -4.76 14.83 3.39
CA LEU A 178 -4.24 13.87 2.43
C LEU A 178 -3.25 12.94 3.13
N LYS A 179 -3.45 11.64 3.04
CA LYS A 179 -2.60 10.62 3.68
C LYS A 179 -2.25 9.51 2.69
N LEU A 180 -0.95 9.22 2.56
CA LEU A 180 -0.49 8.02 1.86
C LEU A 180 -0.74 6.81 2.77
N THR A 181 -1.34 5.76 2.21
CA THR A 181 -1.69 4.54 2.94
C THR A 181 -1.68 3.32 2.03
N SER A 182 -2.00 2.15 2.56
CA SER A 182 -2.23 0.95 1.78
C SER A 182 -3.70 0.82 1.38
N PHE A 183 -3.95 0.18 0.24
CA PHE A 183 -5.31 -0.06 -0.24
C PHE A 183 -6.11 -0.95 0.72
N ALA A 184 -5.46 -1.94 1.34
CA ALA A 184 -6.11 -2.79 2.33
C ALA A 184 -6.60 -2.00 3.55
N ALA A 185 -5.76 -1.12 4.12
CA ALA A 185 -6.13 -0.26 5.24
C ALA A 185 -7.28 0.69 4.88
N LEU A 186 -7.23 1.27 3.66
CA LEU A 186 -8.26 2.14 3.14
C LEU A 186 -9.61 1.42 3.00
N GLN A 187 -9.62 0.19 2.45
CA GLN A 187 -10.83 -0.62 2.31
C GLN A 187 -11.46 -0.97 3.67
N LEU A 188 -10.63 -1.30 4.67
CA LEU A 188 -11.10 -1.58 6.03
C LEU A 188 -11.73 -0.35 6.69
N ALA A 189 -11.18 0.83 6.44
CA ALA A 189 -11.69 2.09 6.98
C ALA A 189 -12.91 2.64 6.21
N GLY A 190 -13.15 2.18 4.97
CA GLY A 190 -14.23 2.66 4.12
C GLY A 190 -14.08 4.12 3.68
N MET A 191 -12.83 4.59 3.55
CA MET A 191 -12.51 5.97 3.22
C MET A 191 -12.38 6.20 1.70
N SER A 192 -12.49 7.46 1.29
CA SER A 192 -12.26 7.89 -0.10
C SER A 192 -10.77 7.83 -0.45
N TYR A 193 -10.49 7.61 -1.73
CA TYR A 193 -9.15 7.57 -2.30
C TYR A 193 -9.04 8.43 -3.57
N ALA A 194 -7.85 8.92 -3.84
CA ALA A 194 -7.57 9.66 -5.05
C ALA A 194 -7.29 8.71 -6.23
N ASN A 195 -7.82 9.05 -7.39
CA ASN A 195 -7.47 8.41 -8.66
C ASN A 195 -6.13 8.96 -9.17
N MET A 196 -5.38 8.14 -9.87
CA MET A 196 -4.10 8.53 -10.46
C MET A 196 -4.26 8.85 -11.95
N VAL A 197 -3.99 10.09 -12.34
CA VAL A 197 -3.97 10.52 -13.74
C VAL A 197 -2.56 10.40 -14.27
N LEU A 198 -2.30 9.42 -15.13
CA LEU A 198 -0.97 9.12 -15.64
C LEU A 198 -0.51 10.09 -16.73
N ASP A 199 -1.46 10.60 -17.53
CA ASP A 199 -1.22 11.63 -18.55
C ASP A 199 -2.23 12.76 -18.37
N PRO A 200 -1.82 13.90 -17.79
CA PRO A 200 -2.69 15.07 -17.62
C PRO A 200 -3.24 15.64 -18.92
N ALA A 201 -2.58 15.40 -20.07
CA ALA A 201 -3.05 15.84 -21.36
C ALA A 201 -4.26 15.04 -21.88
N ASP A 202 -4.43 13.79 -21.41
CA ASP A 202 -5.58 12.93 -21.71
C ASP A 202 -6.11 12.23 -20.45
N PRO A 203 -6.68 12.97 -19.50
CA PRO A 203 -7.16 12.40 -18.25
C PRO A 203 -8.27 11.34 -18.45
N ALA A 204 -9.07 11.48 -19.50
CA ALA A 204 -10.20 10.59 -19.74
C ALA A 204 -9.79 9.14 -20.00
N THR A 205 -8.62 8.92 -20.58
CA THR A 205 -8.13 7.56 -20.91
C THR A 205 -6.96 7.12 -20.03
N SER A 206 -6.35 8.04 -19.28
CA SER A 206 -5.17 7.77 -18.45
C SER A 206 -5.46 7.73 -16.94
N THR A 207 -6.70 7.90 -16.52
CA THR A 207 -7.07 7.81 -15.10
C THR A 207 -7.14 6.35 -14.65
N VAL A 208 -6.36 6.03 -13.64
CA VAL A 208 -6.33 4.72 -12.99
C VAL A 208 -7.00 4.82 -11.62
N LEU A 209 -8.00 3.98 -11.42
CA LEU A 209 -8.67 3.82 -10.14
C LEU A 209 -7.98 2.71 -9.35
N PRO A 210 -7.57 2.95 -8.11
CA PRO A 210 -7.03 1.91 -7.25
C PRO A 210 -8.16 1.00 -6.75
N ASP A 211 -8.52 0.02 -7.56
CA ASP A 211 -9.50 -1.01 -7.20
C ASP A 211 -8.90 -2.41 -7.29
N ILE A 212 -9.61 -3.40 -6.75
CA ILE A 212 -9.16 -4.80 -6.73
C ILE A 212 -8.85 -5.31 -8.14
N ARG A 213 -9.62 -4.91 -9.16
CA ARG A 213 -9.43 -5.38 -10.54
C ARG A 213 -8.18 -4.79 -11.16
N THR A 214 -7.94 -3.50 -10.93
CA THR A 214 -6.74 -2.81 -11.40
C THR A 214 -5.49 -3.40 -10.77
N ILE A 215 -5.51 -3.65 -9.46
CA ILE A 215 -4.42 -4.28 -8.71
C ILE A 215 -4.17 -5.70 -9.23
N GLN A 216 -5.21 -6.53 -9.39
CA GLN A 216 -5.08 -7.88 -9.94
C GLN A 216 -4.53 -7.89 -11.37
N THR A 217 -4.93 -6.92 -12.18
CA THR A 217 -4.44 -6.78 -13.56
C THR A 217 -2.95 -6.44 -13.57
N ALA A 218 -2.50 -5.50 -12.72
CA ALA A 218 -1.11 -5.12 -12.59
C ALA A 218 -0.24 -6.29 -12.14
N ILE A 219 -0.67 -7.04 -11.11
CA ILE A 219 -0.01 -8.26 -10.65
C ILE A 219 0.08 -9.29 -11.79
N GLY A 220 -1.02 -9.51 -12.50
CA GLY A 220 -1.07 -10.46 -13.63
C GLY A 220 -0.11 -10.09 -14.76
N GLN A 221 0.02 -8.81 -15.08
CA GLN A 221 0.96 -8.31 -16.10
C GLN A 221 2.41 -8.51 -15.67
N THR A 222 2.75 -8.21 -14.43
CA THR A 222 4.08 -8.37 -13.87
C THR A 222 4.50 -9.84 -13.85
N VAL A 223 3.61 -10.74 -13.46
CA VAL A 223 3.84 -12.18 -13.51
C VAL A 223 4.02 -12.67 -14.96
N ALA A 224 3.21 -12.19 -15.90
CA ALA A 224 3.29 -12.56 -17.31
C ALA A 224 4.59 -12.05 -17.98
N ALA A 225 5.12 -10.91 -17.55
CA ALA A 225 6.41 -10.39 -18.01
C ALA A 225 7.61 -11.18 -17.47
N GLY A 226 7.39 -12.12 -16.55
CA GLY A 226 8.46 -12.87 -15.89
C GLY A 226 9.22 -12.03 -14.86
N GLU A 227 8.74 -10.84 -14.59
CA GLU A 227 9.20 -10.01 -13.50
C GLU A 227 8.56 -10.55 -12.22
N ALA A 228 9.38 -10.87 -11.22
CA ALA A 228 8.82 -11.23 -9.93
C ALA A 228 8.11 -9.97 -9.39
N PRO A 229 6.78 -9.99 -9.16
CA PRO A 229 6.03 -8.82 -8.69
C PRO A 229 6.51 -8.31 -7.32
N PHE A 230 7.54 -8.92 -6.79
CA PHE A 230 8.07 -8.79 -5.44
C PHE A 230 9.50 -8.27 -5.39
N LEU A 231 10.08 -7.90 -6.52
CA LEU A 231 11.36 -7.17 -6.54
C LEU A 231 11.23 -5.73 -6.03
N THR A 232 9.99 -5.25 -5.90
CA THR A 232 9.67 -3.99 -5.24
C THR A 232 9.53 -4.12 -3.73
N PHE A 233 9.56 -5.33 -3.19
CA PHE A 233 9.59 -5.61 -1.75
C PHE A 233 10.97 -6.08 -1.27
N THR A 234 12.02 -5.71 -1.96
CA THR A 234 13.41 -5.99 -1.52
C THR A 234 14.08 -4.76 -1.00
#